data_1f03bc3eac1e32bfdb9d901c71e705a3
#
_entry.id   1f03bc3eac1e32bfdb9d901c71e705a3
#
_cell.length_a   1.000
_cell.length_b   1.000
_cell.length_c   1.000
_cell.angle_alpha   90.00
_cell.angle_beta   90.00
_cell.angle_gamma   90.00
#
_symmetry.space_group_name_H-M   'P 1'
#
loop_
_entity.id
_entity.type
_entity.pdbx_description
1 polymer ?
#
loop_
_entity_poly.entity_id
_entity_poly.type
_entity_poly.pdbx_seq_one_letter_code
_entity_poly.pdbx_strand_id
1 'polypeptide(L)'
;MTMRAVLLLSLSALVAAPALAQDAVRVHAAGSLKAALTEAAAAFAKRPDGAKVDFAFGPSGLLKERLEKGEASDVFASANMAHPKALADAGKAGPVRAFARNTLCALAGPGVKLAPATLLDAILDPKVKLGISTPKADPSGDYAWQLFANAEKLKAGAQKALEAKALKLTGGPGHPPPPKDRTVYGVIVAKGEADVFLTYCTNAILAKKEEPQLQVVSIPDDLNVGADYGMVVMTGAKAAGGRFAQFLLSPDGQAILGAFGFAPPR
;
A
#
# COMPACT_ATOMS: atom_id res chain seq x y z
N MET A 1 -46.66 69.97 -16.33
CA MET A 1 -46.04 68.89 -17.12
C MET A 1 -45.01 68.20 -16.26
N THR A 2 -45.38 67.09 -15.66
CA THR A 2 -44.53 66.28 -14.70
C THR A 2 -44.12 64.98 -15.38
N MET A 3 -42.84 64.90 -15.74
CA MET A 3 -42.23 63.72 -16.37
C MET A 3 -41.91 62.67 -15.25
N ARG A 4 -42.60 61.52 -15.26
CA ARG A 4 -42.30 60.38 -14.39
C ARG A 4 -41.21 59.53 -15.04
N ALA A 5 -40.05 59.47 -14.40
CA ALA A 5 -38.98 58.50 -14.76
C ALA A 5 -39.36 57.14 -14.26
N VAL A 6 -39.46 56.15 -15.14
CA VAL A 6 -39.65 54.74 -14.80
C VAL A 6 -38.26 54.09 -14.73
N LEU A 7 -37.90 53.68 -13.51
CA LEU A 7 -36.66 52.95 -13.21
C LEU A 7 -36.89 51.46 -13.46
N LEU A 8 -36.38 50.90 -14.52
CA LEU A 8 -36.35 49.46 -14.81
C LEU A 8 -35.21 48.78 -14.02
N LEU A 9 -35.57 48.10 -12.94
CA LEU A 9 -34.65 47.19 -12.26
C LEU A 9 -34.56 45.91 -13.05
N SER A 10 -33.42 45.66 -13.69
CA SER A 10 -33.07 44.38 -14.30
C SER A 10 -32.60 43.41 -13.23
N LEU A 11 -33.42 42.43 -12.91
CA LEU A 11 -33.11 41.32 -11.98
C LEU A 11 -32.30 40.25 -12.72
N SER A 12 -30.98 40.30 -12.59
CA SER A 12 -30.08 39.25 -13.15
C SER A 12 -30.21 37.98 -12.27
N ALA A 13 -30.97 37.01 -12.78
CA ALA A 13 -31.03 35.67 -12.14
C ALA A 13 -29.70 34.96 -12.36
N LEU A 14 -28.92 34.79 -11.28
CA LEU A 14 -27.75 33.91 -11.24
C LEU A 14 -28.25 32.45 -11.34
N VAL A 15 -28.16 31.87 -12.54
CA VAL A 15 -28.40 30.44 -12.73
C VAL A 15 -27.20 29.69 -12.15
N ALA A 16 -27.33 29.20 -10.94
CA ALA A 16 -26.39 28.23 -10.36
C ALA A 16 -26.45 26.93 -11.20
N ALA A 17 -25.45 26.69 -12.03
CA ALA A 17 -25.32 25.42 -12.72
C ALA A 17 -25.24 24.30 -11.67
N PRO A 18 -25.98 23.19 -11.82
CA PRO A 18 -25.86 22.06 -10.93
C PRO A 18 -24.41 21.55 -11.02
N ALA A 19 -23.72 21.55 -9.88
CA ALA A 19 -22.43 20.87 -9.77
C ALA A 19 -22.73 19.39 -10.05
N LEU A 20 -22.37 18.91 -11.24
CA LEU A 20 -22.39 17.48 -11.55
C LEU A 20 -21.53 16.80 -10.49
N ALA A 21 -22.17 15.97 -9.67
CA ALA A 21 -21.46 15.12 -8.70
C ALA A 21 -20.43 14.33 -9.50
N GLN A 22 -19.16 14.70 -9.37
CA GLN A 22 -18.10 13.96 -10.06
C GLN A 22 -18.10 12.56 -9.47
N ASP A 23 -18.37 11.57 -10.29
CA ASP A 23 -18.26 10.16 -9.89
C ASP A 23 -16.91 9.93 -9.21
N ALA A 24 -16.93 9.28 -8.05
CA ALA A 24 -15.73 9.00 -7.29
C ALA A 24 -14.66 8.27 -8.13
N VAL A 25 -13.41 8.63 -7.89
CA VAL A 25 -12.25 7.91 -8.44
C VAL A 25 -12.15 6.54 -7.78
N ARG A 26 -12.08 5.47 -8.55
CA ARG A 26 -11.90 4.10 -8.05
C ARG A 26 -10.44 3.73 -8.05
N VAL A 27 -9.89 3.40 -6.89
CA VAL A 27 -8.49 3.04 -6.73
C VAL A 27 -8.35 1.63 -6.13
N HIS A 28 -7.67 0.76 -6.85
CA HIS A 28 -7.20 -0.51 -6.28
C HIS A 28 -5.79 -0.28 -5.74
N ALA A 29 -5.57 -0.56 -4.45
CA ALA A 29 -4.30 -0.25 -3.81
C ALA A 29 -3.84 -1.33 -2.85
N ALA A 30 -2.52 -1.54 -2.78
CA ALA A 30 -1.89 -2.43 -1.81
C ALA A 30 -2.33 -2.12 -0.38
N GLY A 31 -2.56 -3.15 0.43
CA GLY A 31 -3.01 -3.00 1.81
C GLY A 31 -2.09 -2.14 2.67
N SER A 32 -0.78 -2.20 2.44
CA SER A 32 0.24 -1.36 3.11
C SER A 32 0.08 0.14 2.86
N LEU A 33 -0.61 0.53 1.78
CA LEU A 33 -0.88 1.93 1.43
C LEU A 33 -2.13 2.49 2.12
N LYS A 34 -2.94 1.67 2.79
CA LYS A 34 -4.28 2.05 3.27
C LYS A 34 -4.27 3.36 4.06
N ALA A 35 -3.44 3.46 5.09
CA ALA A 35 -3.42 4.65 5.95
C ALA A 35 -2.99 5.91 5.17
N ALA A 36 -1.87 5.82 4.45
CA ALA A 36 -1.32 6.94 3.70
C ALA A 36 -2.24 7.42 2.55
N LEU A 37 -2.80 6.48 1.77
CA LEU A 37 -3.69 6.84 0.67
C LEU A 37 -5.06 7.35 1.13
N THR A 38 -5.55 6.91 2.28
CA THR A 38 -6.78 7.47 2.87
C THR A 38 -6.57 8.95 3.21
N GLU A 39 -5.44 9.32 3.82
CA GLU A 39 -5.12 10.71 4.10
C GLU A 39 -4.86 11.51 2.82
N ALA A 40 -4.10 10.94 1.87
CA ALA A 40 -3.87 11.57 0.58
C ALA A 40 -5.18 11.86 -0.19
N ALA A 41 -6.13 10.94 -0.16
CA ALA A 41 -7.45 11.12 -0.77
C ALA A 41 -8.25 12.23 -0.08
N ALA A 42 -8.20 12.33 1.23
CA ALA A 42 -8.86 13.40 1.97
C ALA A 42 -8.25 14.78 1.65
N ALA A 43 -6.93 14.86 1.46
CA ALA A 43 -6.26 16.07 1.01
C ALA A 43 -6.60 16.40 -0.45
N PHE A 44 -6.59 15.41 -1.34
CA PHE A 44 -6.94 15.58 -2.75
C PHE A 44 -8.37 16.08 -2.93
N ALA A 45 -9.34 15.53 -2.19
CA ALA A 45 -10.74 15.92 -2.27
C ALA A 45 -11.01 17.40 -1.91
N LYS A 46 -10.12 18.03 -1.14
CA LYS A 46 -10.21 19.46 -0.77
C LYS A 46 -9.66 20.41 -1.83
N ARG A 47 -9.00 19.91 -2.85
CA ARG A 47 -8.43 20.74 -3.94
C ARG A 47 -9.55 21.21 -4.89
N PRO A 48 -9.39 22.36 -5.56
CA PRO A 48 -10.36 22.84 -6.54
C PRO A 48 -10.61 21.86 -7.70
N ASP A 49 -9.56 21.10 -8.09
CA ASP A 49 -9.57 20.06 -9.13
C ASP A 49 -9.70 18.65 -8.57
N GLY A 50 -9.99 18.53 -7.26
CA GLY A 50 -10.08 17.28 -6.53
C GLY A 50 -11.38 16.52 -6.82
N ALA A 51 -11.44 15.29 -6.32
CA ALA A 51 -12.61 14.43 -6.35
C ALA A 51 -12.59 13.46 -5.18
N LYS A 52 -13.76 12.90 -4.86
CA LYS A 52 -13.85 11.77 -3.92
C LYS A 52 -13.08 10.57 -4.48
N VAL A 53 -12.39 9.83 -3.61
CA VAL A 53 -11.67 8.61 -3.96
C VAL A 53 -12.23 7.45 -3.15
N ASP A 54 -12.64 6.38 -3.84
CA ASP A 54 -13.09 5.14 -3.24
C ASP A 54 -12.02 4.05 -3.46
N PHE A 55 -11.70 3.30 -2.42
CA PHE A 55 -10.61 2.33 -2.45
C PHE A 55 -11.09 0.89 -2.34
N ALA A 56 -10.41 0.02 -3.11
CA ALA A 56 -10.34 -1.42 -2.86
C ALA A 56 -8.92 -1.75 -2.39
N PHE A 57 -8.73 -1.98 -1.09
CA PHE A 57 -7.43 -2.36 -0.54
C PHE A 57 -7.28 -3.88 -0.45
N GLY A 58 -6.09 -4.38 -0.77
CA GLY A 58 -5.79 -5.80 -0.70
C GLY A 58 -4.38 -6.18 -1.16
N PRO A 59 -4.07 -7.48 -1.20
CA PRO A 59 -2.83 -7.99 -1.79
C PRO A 59 -2.74 -7.61 -3.27
N SER A 60 -1.62 -7.01 -3.68
CA SER A 60 -1.49 -6.42 -5.02
C SER A 60 -1.66 -7.44 -6.15
N GLY A 61 -1.20 -8.68 -5.96
CA GLY A 61 -1.36 -9.74 -6.95
C GLY A 61 -2.83 -10.11 -7.17
N LEU A 62 -3.60 -10.25 -6.08
CA LEU A 62 -5.04 -10.53 -6.16
C LEU A 62 -5.82 -9.35 -6.78
N LEU A 63 -5.43 -8.11 -6.46
CA LEU A 63 -6.04 -6.94 -7.10
C LEU A 63 -5.73 -6.89 -8.60
N LYS A 64 -4.49 -7.19 -9.00
CA LYS A 64 -4.11 -7.30 -10.42
C LYS A 64 -4.99 -8.32 -11.15
N GLU A 65 -5.18 -9.52 -10.58
CA GLU A 65 -6.05 -10.55 -11.19
C GLU A 65 -7.50 -10.09 -11.38
N ARG A 66 -8.05 -9.32 -10.43
CA ARG A 66 -9.39 -8.73 -10.53
C ARG A 66 -9.46 -7.74 -11.69
N LEU A 67 -8.43 -6.88 -11.84
CA LEU A 67 -8.33 -5.91 -12.94
C LEU A 67 -8.13 -6.59 -14.29
N GLU A 68 -7.36 -7.68 -14.35
CA GLU A 68 -7.19 -8.50 -15.54
C GLU A 68 -8.53 -9.11 -16.00
N LYS A 69 -9.40 -9.48 -15.05
CA LYS A 69 -10.76 -9.99 -15.30
C LYS A 69 -11.78 -8.90 -15.62
N GLY A 70 -11.36 -7.63 -15.70
CA GLY A 70 -12.21 -6.53 -16.13
C GLY A 70 -12.91 -5.75 -15.01
N GLU A 71 -12.49 -5.92 -13.74
CA GLU A 71 -13.01 -5.06 -12.67
C GLU A 71 -12.63 -3.60 -12.93
N ALA A 72 -13.60 -2.70 -12.77
CA ALA A 72 -13.41 -1.29 -13.10
C ALA A 72 -12.55 -0.57 -12.05
N SER A 73 -11.52 0.13 -12.51
CA SER A 73 -10.63 0.97 -11.71
C SER A 73 -10.13 2.15 -12.52
N ASP A 74 -9.82 3.27 -11.87
CA ASP A 74 -9.16 4.40 -12.49
C ASP A 74 -7.64 4.36 -12.24
N VAL A 75 -7.22 3.88 -11.06
CA VAL A 75 -5.80 3.80 -10.67
C VAL A 75 -5.53 2.47 -9.98
N PHE A 76 -4.41 1.84 -10.33
CA PHE A 76 -3.87 0.72 -9.58
C PHE A 76 -2.54 1.11 -8.95
N ALA A 77 -2.44 1.01 -7.62
CA ALA A 77 -1.26 1.32 -6.83
C ALA A 77 -0.76 0.05 -6.11
N SER A 78 0.36 -0.49 -6.59
CA SER A 78 0.92 -1.78 -6.15
C SER A 78 2.13 -1.60 -5.25
N ALA A 79 2.34 -2.55 -4.34
CA ALA A 79 3.55 -2.64 -3.51
C ALA A 79 4.76 -3.26 -4.25
N ASN A 80 4.71 -3.36 -5.57
CA ASN A 80 5.84 -3.68 -6.45
C ASN A 80 5.66 -3.01 -7.82
N MET A 81 6.70 -3.07 -8.64
CA MET A 81 6.66 -2.56 -10.03
C MET A 81 6.14 -3.59 -11.03
N ALA A 82 6.22 -4.88 -10.73
CA ALA A 82 5.90 -5.95 -11.69
C ALA A 82 4.40 -6.04 -12.03
N HIS A 83 3.52 -5.87 -11.04
CA HIS A 83 2.08 -5.97 -11.27
C HIS A 83 1.52 -4.83 -12.13
N PRO A 84 1.84 -3.53 -11.86
CA PRO A 84 1.43 -2.46 -12.76
C PRO A 84 2.03 -2.62 -14.17
N LYS A 85 3.29 -3.09 -14.25
CA LYS A 85 3.93 -3.36 -15.55
C LYS A 85 3.17 -4.41 -16.36
N ALA A 86 2.72 -5.49 -15.74
CA ALA A 86 1.94 -6.53 -16.42
C ALA A 86 0.64 -5.97 -17.01
N LEU A 87 -0.07 -5.07 -16.30
CA LEU A 87 -1.28 -4.41 -16.82
C LEU A 87 -0.96 -3.45 -17.97
N ALA A 88 0.15 -2.70 -17.89
CA ALA A 88 0.59 -1.80 -18.96
C ALA A 88 0.99 -2.60 -20.21
N ASP A 89 1.78 -3.66 -20.06
CA ASP A 89 2.21 -4.54 -21.17
C ASP A 89 1.00 -5.22 -21.86
N ALA A 90 -0.06 -5.50 -21.13
CA ALA A 90 -1.32 -6.04 -21.64
C ALA A 90 -2.25 -4.97 -22.28
N GLY A 91 -1.81 -3.71 -22.38
CA GLY A 91 -2.61 -2.59 -22.93
C GLY A 91 -3.79 -2.15 -22.05
N LYS A 92 -3.87 -2.64 -20.80
CA LYS A 92 -4.95 -2.32 -19.87
C LYS A 92 -4.71 -1.05 -19.07
N ALA A 93 -3.51 -0.48 -19.12
CA ALA A 93 -3.14 0.71 -18.39
C ALA A 93 -2.09 1.54 -19.16
N GLY A 94 -1.93 2.79 -18.76
CA GLY A 94 -0.87 3.67 -19.22
C GLY A 94 0.50 3.33 -18.62
N PRO A 95 1.51 4.22 -18.80
CA PRO A 95 2.87 4.00 -18.32
C PRO A 95 2.94 3.80 -16.79
N VAL A 96 3.80 2.88 -16.38
CA VAL A 96 4.10 2.64 -14.95
C VAL A 96 4.88 3.81 -14.38
N ARG A 97 4.48 4.27 -13.20
CA ARG A 97 5.17 5.29 -12.41
C ARG A 97 5.56 4.72 -11.05
N ALA A 98 6.83 4.78 -10.69
CA ALA A 98 7.24 4.61 -9.30
C ALA A 98 6.75 5.83 -8.49
N PHE A 99 6.16 5.62 -7.32
CA PHE A 99 5.61 6.72 -6.52
C PHE A 99 5.96 6.66 -5.03
N ALA A 100 6.45 5.52 -4.53
CA ALA A 100 6.88 5.36 -3.15
C ALA A 100 7.90 4.23 -3.05
N ARG A 101 8.63 4.20 -1.92
CA ARG A 101 9.54 3.10 -1.56
C ARG A 101 9.33 2.68 -0.12
N ASN A 102 9.59 1.40 0.14
CA ASN A 102 9.52 0.82 1.47
C ASN A 102 10.67 -0.19 1.64
N THR A 103 10.85 -0.70 2.86
CA THR A 103 11.76 -1.81 3.17
C THR A 103 11.03 -2.81 4.05
N LEU A 104 11.59 -4.00 4.21
CA LEU A 104 11.08 -4.95 5.20
C LEU A 104 11.63 -4.65 6.58
N CYS A 105 10.82 -4.96 7.58
CA CYS A 105 11.16 -5.02 9.00
C CYS A 105 10.70 -6.36 9.57
N ALA A 106 11.32 -6.80 10.65
CA ALA A 106 10.81 -7.89 11.47
C ALA A 106 9.91 -7.32 12.58
N LEU A 107 8.66 -7.76 12.62
CA LEU A 107 7.73 -7.51 13.70
C LEU A 107 7.77 -8.71 14.64
N ALA A 108 8.19 -8.52 15.89
CA ALA A 108 8.36 -9.62 16.84
C ALA A 108 7.45 -9.49 18.06
N GLY A 109 6.97 -10.62 18.55
CA GLY A 109 6.23 -10.73 19.80
C GLY A 109 7.14 -10.60 21.03
N PRO A 110 6.57 -10.38 22.23
CA PRO A 110 7.33 -10.16 23.46
C PRO A 110 8.15 -11.38 23.91
N GLY A 111 7.81 -12.58 23.42
CA GLY A 111 8.52 -13.84 23.74
C GLY A 111 9.85 -14.01 23.02
N VAL A 112 10.17 -13.18 22.02
CA VAL A 112 11.40 -13.27 21.24
C VAL A 112 12.24 -12.04 21.46
N LYS A 113 13.45 -12.21 22.02
CA LYS A 113 14.45 -11.13 22.06
C LYS A 113 15.14 -11.04 20.70
N LEU A 114 14.82 -10.01 19.94
CA LEU A 114 15.32 -9.82 18.58
C LEU A 114 16.12 -8.52 18.47
N ALA A 115 17.27 -8.61 17.81
CA ALA A 115 18.09 -7.45 17.44
C ALA A 115 18.55 -7.62 15.98
N PRO A 116 18.90 -6.53 15.27
CA PRO A 116 19.39 -6.64 13.90
C PRO A 116 20.51 -7.66 13.73
N ALA A 117 21.51 -7.65 14.60
CA ALA A 117 22.66 -8.55 14.51
C ALA A 117 22.32 -10.05 14.77
N THR A 118 21.20 -10.35 15.43
CA THR A 118 20.77 -11.73 15.74
C THR A 118 19.58 -12.18 14.91
N LEU A 119 19.09 -11.33 14.01
CA LEU A 119 17.87 -11.59 13.25
C LEU A 119 17.93 -12.88 12.46
N LEU A 120 19.01 -13.07 11.67
CA LEU A 120 19.12 -14.24 10.80
C LEU A 120 19.13 -15.55 11.61
N ASP A 121 19.90 -15.61 12.68
CA ASP A 121 19.94 -16.80 13.53
C ASP A 121 18.59 -17.06 14.22
N ALA A 122 17.92 -16.00 14.69
CA ALA A 122 16.61 -16.11 15.31
C ALA A 122 15.54 -16.64 14.33
N ILE A 123 15.47 -16.13 13.10
CA ILE A 123 14.48 -16.62 12.11
C ILE A 123 14.83 -18.01 11.57
N LEU A 124 16.08 -18.46 11.68
CA LEU A 124 16.51 -19.82 11.36
C LEU A 124 16.24 -20.82 12.50
N ASP A 125 16.09 -20.37 13.74
CA ASP A 125 15.78 -21.26 14.87
C ASP A 125 14.46 -22.00 14.59
N PRO A 126 14.45 -23.37 14.57
CA PRO A 126 13.25 -24.13 14.30
C PRO A 126 12.13 -23.92 15.33
N LYS A 127 12.44 -23.40 16.52
CA LYS A 127 11.46 -23.09 17.56
C LYS A 127 10.71 -21.78 17.32
N VAL A 128 11.26 -20.86 16.51
CA VAL A 128 10.66 -19.58 16.20
C VAL A 128 9.68 -19.73 15.03
N LYS A 129 8.41 -19.41 15.24
CA LYS A 129 7.38 -19.37 14.19
C LYS A 129 7.59 -18.11 13.33
N LEU A 130 8.07 -18.31 12.10
CA LEU A 130 8.29 -17.23 11.14
C LEU A 130 7.06 -17.03 10.25
N GLY A 131 6.38 -15.89 10.40
CA GLY A 131 5.26 -15.48 9.56
C GLY A 131 5.70 -14.62 8.38
N ILE A 132 5.05 -14.82 7.24
CA ILE A 132 5.18 -14.01 6.03
C ILE A 132 3.82 -13.84 5.36
N SER A 133 3.70 -12.86 4.46
CA SER A 133 2.59 -12.82 3.49
C SER A 133 2.78 -13.89 2.41
N THR A 134 1.69 -14.23 1.69
CA THR A 134 1.72 -15.26 0.64
C THR A 134 2.45 -14.74 -0.60
N PRO A 135 3.58 -15.34 -1.01
CA PRO A 135 4.29 -14.97 -2.23
C PRO A 135 3.39 -15.07 -3.48
N LYS A 136 3.68 -14.28 -4.49
CA LYS A 136 2.93 -14.07 -5.75
C LYS A 136 1.58 -13.36 -5.57
N ALA A 137 0.86 -13.62 -4.49
CA ALA A 137 -0.40 -12.94 -4.17
C ALA A 137 -0.15 -11.57 -3.50
N ASP A 138 0.82 -11.50 -2.61
CA ASP A 138 1.20 -10.28 -1.87
C ASP A 138 2.71 -10.01 -2.03
N PRO A 139 3.10 -8.84 -2.57
CA PRO A 139 4.51 -8.48 -2.76
C PRO A 139 5.37 -8.55 -1.48
N SER A 140 4.79 -8.33 -0.29
CA SER A 140 5.52 -8.52 0.98
C SER A 140 6.04 -9.95 1.12
N GLY A 141 5.31 -10.94 0.64
CA GLY A 141 5.73 -12.34 0.57
C GLY A 141 6.87 -12.55 -0.44
N ASP A 142 6.78 -11.92 -1.62
CA ASP A 142 7.84 -12.00 -2.63
C ASP A 142 9.15 -11.39 -2.12
N TYR A 143 9.07 -10.25 -1.41
CA TYR A 143 10.24 -9.63 -0.80
C TYR A 143 10.79 -10.45 0.39
N ALA A 144 9.95 -11.14 1.15
CA ALA A 144 10.43 -12.10 2.15
C ALA A 144 11.23 -13.24 1.49
N TRP A 145 10.80 -13.74 0.33
CA TRP A 145 11.55 -14.75 -0.41
C TRP A 145 12.87 -14.22 -0.98
N GLN A 146 12.92 -12.97 -1.44
CA GLN A 146 14.17 -12.33 -1.83
C GLN A 146 15.13 -12.17 -0.63
N LEU A 147 14.60 -11.83 0.56
CA LEU A 147 15.38 -11.83 1.80
C LEU A 147 15.95 -13.23 2.10
N PHE A 148 15.18 -14.30 1.90
CA PHE A 148 15.69 -15.67 2.08
C PHE A 148 16.81 -16.00 1.09
N ALA A 149 16.72 -15.53 -0.15
CA ALA A 149 17.80 -15.66 -1.13
C ALA A 149 19.06 -14.85 -0.73
N ASN A 150 18.90 -13.69 -0.08
CA ASN A 150 20.02 -12.95 0.50
C ASN A 150 20.61 -13.71 1.71
N ALA A 151 19.77 -14.32 2.55
CA ALA A 151 20.22 -15.15 3.67
C ALA A 151 21.09 -16.32 3.22
N GLU A 152 20.80 -16.93 2.07
CA GLU A 152 21.65 -17.99 1.48
C GLU A 152 23.09 -17.54 1.21
N LYS A 153 23.28 -16.27 0.81
CA LYS A 153 24.62 -15.69 0.58
C LYS A 153 25.41 -15.51 1.87
N LEU A 154 24.71 -15.34 3.01
CA LEU A 154 25.31 -15.17 4.32
C LEU A 154 25.52 -16.52 5.04
N LYS A 155 24.63 -17.47 4.81
CA LYS A 155 24.66 -18.78 5.48
C LYS A 155 24.08 -19.84 4.55
N ALA A 156 24.93 -20.75 4.09
CA ALA A 156 24.53 -21.81 3.18
C ALA A 156 23.39 -22.68 3.76
N GLY A 157 22.37 -22.96 2.94
CA GLY A 157 21.19 -23.71 3.32
C GLY A 157 20.08 -22.85 3.99
N ALA A 158 20.35 -21.56 4.26
CA ALA A 158 19.40 -20.67 4.92
C ALA A 158 18.13 -20.46 4.10
N GLN A 159 18.22 -20.28 2.78
CA GLN A 159 17.04 -20.09 1.94
C GLN A 159 16.10 -21.27 2.05
N LYS A 160 16.61 -22.48 1.82
CA LYS A 160 15.80 -23.72 1.89
C LYS A 160 15.14 -23.90 3.27
N ALA A 161 15.90 -23.63 4.35
CA ALA A 161 15.38 -23.75 5.71
C ALA A 161 14.26 -22.73 5.99
N LEU A 162 14.42 -21.47 5.57
CA LEU A 162 13.44 -20.41 5.75
C LEU A 162 12.18 -20.65 4.92
N GLU A 163 12.32 -21.01 3.64
CA GLU A 163 11.18 -21.33 2.76
C GLU A 163 10.33 -22.50 3.29
N ALA A 164 11.01 -23.53 3.86
CA ALA A 164 10.35 -24.72 4.40
C ALA A 164 9.55 -24.43 5.68
N LYS A 165 10.02 -23.51 6.53
CA LYS A 165 9.37 -23.21 7.83
C LYS A 165 8.42 -22.01 7.78
N ALA A 166 8.53 -21.13 6.79
CA ALA A 166 7.76 -19.88 6.75
C ALA A 166 6.26 -20.13 6.63
N LEU A 167 5.51 -19.59 7.59
CA LEU A 167 4.06 -19.66 7.66
C LEU A 167 3.45 -18.53 6.82
N LYS A 168 2.68 -18.88 5.80
CA LYS A 168 1.97 -17.92 4.93
C LYS A 168 0.63 -17.57 5.60
N LEU A 169 0.61 -16.53 6.43
CA LEU A 169 -0.50 -16.27 7.36
C LEU A 169 -1.47 -15.18 6.86
N THR A 170 -1.16 -14.50 5.77
CA THR A 170 -2.03 -13.46 5.18
C THR A 170 -1.71 -13.25 3.70
N GLY A 171 -2.53 -12.44 3.03
CA GLY A 171 -2.26 -11.96 1.67
C GLY A 171 -2.53 -12.96 0.55
N GLY A 172 -2.97 -14.17 0.85
CA GLY A 172 -3.28 -15.20 -0.14
C GLY A 172 -4.77 -15.45 -0.36
N PRO A 173 -5.13 -16.20 -1.41
CA PRO A 173 -6.50 -16.68 -1.59
C PRO A 173 -6.96 -17.49 -0.38
N GLY A 174 -8.19 -17.26 0.06
CA GLY A 174 -8.77 -17.96 1.21
C GLY A 174 -8.38 -17.44 2.60
N HIS A 175 -7.47 -16.46 2.70
CA HIS A 175 -7.26 -15.79 3.96
C HIS A 175 -8.44 -14.83 4.27
N PRO A 176 -8.81 -14.68 5.54
CA PRO A 176 -9.82 -13.71 5.92
C PRO A 176 -9.40 -12.29 5.52
N PRO A 177 -10.37 -11.40 5.23
CA PRO A 177 -10.06 -10.00 4.96
C PRO A 177 -9.36 -9.37 6.16
N PRO A 178 -8.45 -8.39 5.93
CA PRO A 178 -7.80 -7.68 7.02
C PRO A 178 -8.83 -7.04 7.97
N PRO A 179 -8.55 -6.97 9.28
CA PRO A 179 -9.39 -6.24 10.21
C PRO A 179 -9.62 -4.79 9.75
N LYS A 180 -10.79 -4.21 10.07
CA LYS A 180 -11.13 -2.84 9.62
C LYS A 180 -10.23 -1.79 10.29
N ASP A 181 -10.01 -1.93 11.59
CA ASP A 181 -9.43 -0.90 12.45
C ASP A 181 -8.06 -1.27 13.02
N ARG A 182 -7.47 -2.38 12.59
CA ARG A 182 -6.19 -2.90 13.06
C ARG A 182 -5.37 -3.49 11.93
N THR A 183 -4.06 -3.53 12.09
CA THR A 183 -3.19 -4.25 11.16
C THR A 183 -3.32 -5.75 11.36
N VAL A 184 -3.45 -6.50 10.27
CA VAL A 184 -3.46 -7.96 10.31
C VAL A 184 -2.18 -8.53 10.93
N TYR A 185 -1.05 -7.88 10.68
CA TYR A 185 0.28 -8.30 11.19
C TYR A 185 0.37 -8.21 12.71
N GLY A 186 -0.11 -7.09 13.29
CA GLY A 186 -0.19 -6.91 14.74
C GLY A 186 -1.07 -7.97 15.39
N VAL A 187 -2.22 -8.26 14.80
CA VAL A 187 -3.14 -9.31 15.30
C VAL A 187 -2.49 -10.69 15.28
N ILE A 188 -1.83 -11.07 14.17
CA ILE A 188 -1.16 -12.37 14.03
C ILE A 188 -0.08 -12.56 15.10
N VAL A 189 0.79 -11.56 15.26
CA VAL A 189 1.90 -11.66 16.23
C VAL A 189 1.40 -11.58 17.67
N ALA A 190 0.45 -10.69 17.97
CA ALA A 190 -0.12 -10.58 19.32
C ALA A 190 -0.85 -11.85 19.78
N LYS A 191 -1.45 -12.61 18.85
CA LYS A 191 -2.07 -13.92 19.14
C LYS A 191 -1.05 -15.07 19.21
N GLY A 192 0.23 -14.83 18.91
CA GLY A 192 1.25 -15.86 18.86
C GLY A 192 1.08 -16.86 17.70
N GLU A 193 0.37 -16.48 16.64
CA GLU A 193 0.33 -17.26 15.39
C GLU A 193 1.69 -17.24 14.68
N ALA A 194 2.42 -16.12 14.80
CA ALA A 194 3.84 -16.02 14.49
C ALA A 194 4.58 -15.36 15.66
N ASP A 195 5.82 -15.80 15.91
CA ASP A 195 6.72 -15.17 16.88
C ASP A 195 7.47 -13.98 16.26
N VAL A 196 7.81 -14.11 14.99
CA VAL A 196 8.40 -13.05 14.12
C VAL A 196 7.64 -13.02 12.82
N PHE A 197 7.24 -11.84 12.36
CA PHE A 197 6.60 -11.63 11.07
C PHE A 197 7.42 -10.67 10.21
N LEU A 198 7.80 -11.09 9.00
CA LEU A 198 8.46 -10.21 8.03
C LEU A 198 7.39 -9.44 7.24
N THR A 199 7.37 -8.13 7.40
CA THR A 199 6.45 -7.23 6.70
C THR A 199 7.11 -5.90 6.38
N TYR A 200 6.42 -5.01 5.66
CA TYR A 200 6.93 -3.66 5.44
C TYR A 200 7.11 -2.90 6.75
N CYS A 201 8.16 -2.07 6.84
CA CYS A 201 8.44 -1.28 8.04
C CYS A 201 7.26 -0.37 8.40
N THR A 202 6.56 0.20 7.41
CA THR A 202 5.35 1.00 7.62
C THR A 202 4.25 0.22 8.35
N ASN A 203 4.03 -1.05 7.97
CA ASN A 203 3.07 -1.94 8.63
C ASN A 203 3.53 -2.32 10.05
N ALA A 204 4.82 -2.62 10.21
CA ALA A 204 5.37 -3.00 11.51
C ALA A 204 5.30 -1.84 12.52
N ILE A 205 5.57 -0.60 12.08
CA ILE A 205 5.45 0.61 12.90
C ILE A 205 3.99 0.82 13.31
N LEU A 206 3.06 0.66 12.37
CA LEU A 206 1.63 0.80 12.66
C LEU A 206 1.16 -0.28 13.63
N ALA A 207 1.54 -1.55 13.42
CA ALA A 207 1.24 -2.65 14.31
C ALA A 207 1.76 -2.41 15.74
N LYS A 208 2.96 -1.85 15.89
CA LYS A 208 3.50 -1.48 17.21
C LYS A 208 2.72 -0.36 17.88
N LYS A 209 2.17 0.60 17.13
CA LYS A 209 1.29 1.65 17.70
C LYS A 209 0.00 1.04 18.26
N GLU A 210 -0.55 0.03 17.59
CA GLU A 210 -1.76 -0.68 18.00
C GLU A 210 -1.50 -1.67 19.14
N GLU A 211 -0.32 -2.31 19.14
CA GLU A 211 0.13 -3.33 20.10
C GLU A 211 1.50 -2.94 20.67
N PRO A 212 1.58 -2.07 21.69
CA PRO A 212 2.84 -1.53 22.20
C PRO A 212 3.86 -2.56 22.70
N GLN A 213 3.41 -3.78 23.05
CA GLN A 213 4.28 -4.87 23.47
C GLN A 213 5.08 -5.52 22.34
N LEU A 214 4.71 -5.28 21.07
CA LEU A 214 5.44 -5.80 19.93
C LEU A 214 6.74 -5.02 19.70
N GLN A 215 7.71 -5.66 19.07
CA GLN A 215 8.99 -5.05 18.69
C GLN A 215 9.06 -4.88 17.18
N VAL A 216 9.58 -3.72 16.74
CA VAL A 216 9.95 -3.49 15.34
C VAL A 216 11.47 -3.52 15.28
N VAL A 217 12.02 -4.44 14.49
CA VAL A 217 13.45 -4.62 14.33
C VAL A 217 13.82 -4.39 12.87
N SER A 218 14.77 -3.49 12.63
CA SER A 218 15.33 -3.24 11.30
C SER A 218 16.09 -4.47 10.82
N ILE A 219 15.96 -4.78 9.55
CA ILE A 219 16.70 -5.86 8.91
C ILE A 219 18.03 -5.29 8.42
N PRO A 220 19.19 -5.96 8.68
CA PRO A 220 20.49 -5.53 8.17
C PRO A 220 20.52 -5.39 6.66
N ASP A 221 21.30 -4.44 6.13
CA ASP A 221 21.31 -4.06 4.71
C ASP A 221 21.70 -5.21 3.78
N ASP A 222 22.59 -6.10 4.20
CA ASP A 222 23.04 -7.29 3.47
C ASP A 222 21.94 -8.37 3.35
N LEU A 223 20.95 -8.33 4.24
CA LEU A 223 19.80 -9.21 4.25
C LEU A 223 18.55 -8.52 3.68
N ASN A 224 18.42 -7.21 3.84
CA ASN A 224 17.20 -6.46 3.53
C ASN A 224 16.93 -6.36 2.01
N VAL A 225 15.68 -6.07 1.70
CA VAL A 225 15.18 -5.88 0.35
C VAL A 225 14.37 -4.59 0.30
N GLY A 226 14.74 -3.71 -0.66
CA GLY A 226 13.95 -2.52 -0.97
C GLY A 226 12.73 -2.87 -1.81
N ALA A 227 11.62 -2.22 -1.53
CA ALA A 227 10.36 -2.36 -2.25
C ALA A 227 10.03 -1.04 -2.97
N ASP A 228 10.14 -1.01 -4.29
CA ASP A 228 9.65 0.10 -5.11
C ASP A 228 8.17 -0.13 -5.43
N TYR A 229 7.34 0.85 -5.10
CA TYR A 229 5.90 0.83 -5.31
C TYR A 229 5.56 1.50 -6.65
N GLY A 230 4.86 0.76 -7.49
CA GLY A 230 4.43 1.23 -8.80
C GLY A 230 2.95 1.53 -8.88
N MET A 231 2.58 2.52 -9.67
CA MET A 231 1.19 2.78 -10.02
C MET A 231 1.00 2.95 -11.52
N VAL A 232 -0.22 2.70 -11.96
CA VAL A 232 -0.70 2.97 -13.33
C VAL A 232 -2.08 3.62 -13.29
N VAL A 233 -2.35 4.46 -14.28
CA VAL A 233 -3.69 4.92 -14.61
C VAL A 233 -4.28 3.94 -15.62
N MET A 234 -5.45 3.41 -15.34
CA MET A 234 -6.09 2.37 -16.18
C MET A 234 -6.59 2.95 -17.49
N THR A 235 -6.63 2.16 -18.55
CA THR A 235 -7.24 2.54 -19.83
C THR A 235 -8.72 2.82 -19.61
N GLY A 236 -9.20 3.96 -20.11
CA GLY A 236 -10.58 4.42 -19.90
C GLY A 236 -10.85 5.03 -18.51
N ALA A 237 -9.81 5.28 -17.72
CA ALA A 237 -9.94 5.97 -16.43
C ALA A 237 -10.54 7.37 -16.58
N LYS A 238 -11.28 7.78 -15.55
CA LYS A 238 -11.76 9.17 -15.44
C LYS A 238 -10.59 10.14 -15.35
N ALA A 239 -10.73 11.34 -15.87
CA ALA A 239 -9.69 12.39 -15.80
C ALA A 239 -9.24 12.66 -14.34
N ALA A 240 -10.15 12.57 -13.36
CA ALA A 240 -9.84 12.72 -11.96
C ALA A 240 -8.89 11.62 -11.42
N GLY A 241 -8.93 10.41 -11.99
CA GLY A 241 -7.99 9.34 -11.66
C GLY A 241 -6.54 9.70 -12.01
N GLY A 242 -6.36 10.26 -13.22
CA GLY A 242 -5.06 10.82 -13.65
C GLY A 242 -4.57 11.94 -12.75
N ARG A 243 -5.47 12.86 -12.34
CA ARG A 243 -5.12 13.94 -11.40
C ARG A 243 -4.75 13.41 -10.02
N PHE A 244 -5.46 12.39 -9.51
CA PHE A 244 -5.09 11.75 -8.23
C PHE A 244 -3.70 11.09 -8.31
N ALA A 245 -3.40 10.37 -9.39
CA ALA A 245 -2.07 9.79 -9.60
C ALA A 245 -0.98 10.88 -9.65
N GLN A 246 -1.22 12.00 -10.30
CA GLN A 246 -0.31 13.15 -10.31
C GLN A 246 -0.16 13.79 -8.92
N PHE A 247 -1.27 13.89 -8.16
CA PHE A 247 -1.23 14.39 -6.79
C PHE A 247 -0.31 13.53 -5.89
N LEU A 248 -0.36 12.21 -6.01
CA LEU A 248 0.53 11.33 -5.25
C LEU A 248 2.02 11.55 -5.55
N LEU A 249 2.36 12.03 -6.75
CA LEU A 249 3.72 12.38 -7.16
C LEU A 249 4.12 13.83 -6.81
N SER A 250 3.15 14.67 -6.42
CA SER A 250 3.42 16.05 -6.04
C SER A 250 4.13 16.16 -4.70
N PRO A 251 4.78 17.31 -4.37
CA PRO A 251 5.37 17.54 -3.05
C PRO A 251 4.39 17.28 -1.90
N ASP A 252 3.13 17.70 -2.03
CA ASP A 252 2.11 17.48 -0.99
C ASP A 252 1.79 15.99 -0.81
N GLY A 253 1.60 15.26 -1.92
CA GLY A 253 1.37 13.82 -1.87
C GLY A 253 2.56 13.06 -1.29
N GLN A 254 3.78 13.44 -1.68
CA GLN A 254 5.01 12.84 -1.15
C GLN A 254 5.23 13.16 0.33
N ALA A 255 4.87 14.36 0.79
CA ALA A 255 4.92 14.70 2.22
C ALA A 255 3.96 13.82 3.05
N ILE A 256 2.75 13.58 2.54
CA ILE A 256 1.80 12.67 3.18
C ILE A 256 2.37 11.24 3.23
N LEU A 257 2.84 10.70 2.10
CA LEU A 257 3.44 9.36 2.07
C LEU A 257 4.62 9.25 3.06
N GLY A 258 5.49 10.29 3.11
CA GLY A 258 6.63 10.36 4.04
C GLY A 258 6.22 10.33 5.51
N ALA A 259 5.10 10.98 5.89
CA ALA A 259 4.57 10.95 7.25
C ALA A 259 4.16 9.55 7.72
N PHE A 260 3.87 8.64 6.77
CA PHE A 260 3.61 7.23 7.04
C PHE A 260 4.84 6.32 6.89
N GLY A 261 6.03 6.89 6.71
CA GLY A 261 7.29 6.15 6.63
C GLY A 261 7.68 5.63 5.24
N PHE A 262 6.97 6.04 4.20
CA PHE A 262 7.41 5.77 2.83
C PHE A 262 8.52 6.72 2.43
N ALA A 263 9.52 6.21 1.71
CA ALA A 263 10.53 7.04 1.07
C ALA A 263 10.06 7.46 -0.35
N PRO A 264 10.55 8.61 -0.88
CA PRO A 264 10.24 9.01 -2.24
C PRO A 264 10.80 8.01 -3.25
N PRO A 265 10.23 7.96 -4.48
CA PRO A 265 10.79 7.15 -5.57
C PRO A 265 12.22 7.62 -5.92
N ARG A 266 13.01 6.70 -6.50
CA ARG A 266 14.35 7.04 -7.03
C ARG A 266 14.25 7.67 -8.41
#